data_8ff7d6d54f2acc587c6e9452495992cc
#
_entry.id   8ff7d6d54f2acc587c6e9452495992cc
#
_cell.length_a   1.000
_cell.length_b   1.000
_cell.length_c   1.000
_cell.angle_alpha   90.00
_cell.angle_beta   90.00
_cell.angle_gamma   90.00
#
_symmetry.space_group_name_H-M   'P 1'
#
loop_
_entity.id
_entity.type
_entity.pdbx_description
1 polymer ?
#
loop_
_entity_poly.entity_id
_entity_poly.type
_entity_poly.pdbx_seq_one_letter_code
_entity_poly.pdbx_strand_id
1 'polypeptide(L)'
;MPLKKSREERKQNTREHILKTAIDLFSKKGFEATSVESITRRARIAKGTFYNFFEKKEDVLLYFLDREYSKSEEEIERKLNSQQTFIDQVELSITAYIKHIFPNREFSKVLIKERIGKIGSGKNKNESHLMQALSQSIDMAKQRKEISHTVNTRRLTEMIFALYTMYVIYWTNGFIKTKKDCVACIKEAIQYILHGITASTP
;
A
#
# COMPACT_ATOMS: atom_id res chain seq x y z
N MET A 1 19.68 25.37 -24.49
CA MET A 1 20.67 24.56 -23.76
C MET A 1 19.96 23.82 -22.63
N PRO A 2 20.05 22.49 -22.53
CA PRO A 2 19.46 21.79 -21.40
C PRO A 2 20.17 22.18 -20.10
N LEU A 3 19.42 22.61 -19.10
CA LEU A 3 19.93 22.96 -17.77
C LEU A 3 20.69 21.76 -17.19
N LYS A 4 21.92 22.01 -16.72
CA LYS A 4 22.78 20.98 -16.12
C LYS A 4 22.12 20.52 -14.80
N LYS A 5 21.60 19.29 -14.77
CA LYS A 5 20.96 18.71 -13.55
C LYS A 5 21.86 18.92 -12.34
N SER A 6 21.27 19.33 -11.23
CA SER A 6 21.98 19.50 -9.96
C SER A 6 22.57 18.15 -9.48
N ARG A 7 23.53 18.20 -8.57
CA ARG A 7 24.10 16.97 -7.97
C ARG A 7 23.02 16.14 -7.29
N GLU A 8 22.07 16.77 -6.64
CA GLU A 8 20.98 16.10 -5.93
C GLU A 8 19.98 15.47 -6.92
N GLU A 9 19.64 16.16 -7.99
CA GLU A 9 18.78 15.59 -9.06
C GLU A 9 19.42 14.35 -9.72
N ARG A 10 20.74 14.35 -9.92
CA ARG A 10 21.44 13.16 -10.46
C ARG A 10 21.40 12.01 -9.47
N LYS A 11 21.61 12.29 -8.18
CA LYS A 11 21.54 11.31 -7.12
C LYS A 11 20.14 10.69 -7.03
N GLN A 12 19.08 11.51 -7.05
CA GLN A 12 17.71 11.04 -7.04
C GLN A 12 17.38 10.22 -8.30
N ASN A 13 17.78 10.67 -9.50
CA ASN A 13 17.58 9.92 -10.73
C ASN A 13 18.25 8.55 -10.70
N THR A 14 19.46 8.46 -10.14
CA THR A 14 20.15 7.16 -9.99
C THR A 14 19.42 6.25 -9.03
N ARG A 15 18.95 6.77 -7.90
CA ARG A 15 18.16 6.02 -6.92
C ARG A 15 16.86 5.47 -7.54
N GLU A 16 16.14 6.29 -8.29
CA GLU A 16 14.92 5.90 -9.01
C GLU A 16 15.21 4.85 -10.10
N HIS A 17 16.33 4.96 -10.79
CA HIS A 17 16.74 3.98 -11.79
C HIS A 17 17.03 2.61 -11.17
N ILE A 18 17.72 2.57 -10.03
CA ILE A 18 17.94 1.34 -9.25
C ILE A 18 16.62 0.74 -8.81
N LEU A 19 15.73 1.55 -8.24
CA LEU A 19 14.41 1.14 -7.77
C LEU A 19 13.60 0.49 -8.90
N LYS A 20 13.44 1.20 -10.03
CA LYS A 20 12.68 0.71 -11.19
C LYS A 20 13.23 -0.61 -11.72
N THR A 21 14.56 -0.72 -11.80
CA THR A 21 15.23 -1.94 -12.27
C THR A 21 15.02 -3.10 -11.31
N ALA A 22 15.11 -2.85 -10.01
CA ALA A 22 14.91 -3.89 -9.00
C ALA A 22 13.45 -4.38 -8.97
N ILE A 23 12.46 -3.48 -9.05
CA ILE A 23 11.04 -3.85 -9.12
C ILE A 23 10.75 -4.72 -10.36
N ASP A 24 11.30 -4.36 -11.52
CA ASP A 24 11.16 -5.17 -12.75
C ASP A 24 11.73 -6.59 -12.57
N LEU A 25 12.90 -6.70 -11.95
CA LEU A 25 13.51 -8.00 -11.65
C LEU A 25 12.73 -8.79 -10.60
N PHE A 26 12.29 -8.15 -9.52
CA PHE A 26 11.45 -8.79 -8.49
C PHE A 26 10.15 -9.32 -9.07
N SER A 27 9.52 -8.56 -9.97
CA SER A 27 8.29 -8.97 -10.65
C SER A 27 8.51 -10.18 -11.56
N LYS A 28 9.65 -10.24 -12.28
CA LYS A 28 9.91 -11.27 -13.29
C LYS A 28 10.50 -12.56 -12.73
N LYS A 29 11.37 -12.44 -11.73
CA LYS A 29 12.17 -13.55 -11.20
C LYS A 29 11.83 -13.92 -9.76
N GLY A 30 11.05 -13.08 -9.10
CA GLY A 30 10.83 -13.14 -7.66
C GLY A 30 11.95 -12.46 -6.87
N PHE A 31 11.65 -12.15 -5.61
CA PHE A 31 12.55 -11.42 -4.71
C PHE A 31 13.79 -12.24 -4.35
N GLU A 32 13.60 -13.52 -3.96
CA GLU A 32 14.67 -14.40 -3.51
C GLU A 32 15.70 -14.67 -4.62
N ALA A 33 15.21 -14.92 -5.85
CA ALA A 33 16.08 -15.19 -6.99
C ALA A 33 16.75 -13.94 -7.57
N THR A 34 16.50 -12.76 -7.02
CA THR A 34 17.10 -11.50 -7.48
C THR A 34 18.24 -11.11 -6.54
N SER A 35 19.45 -11.02 -7.07
CA SER A 35 20.65 -10.57 -6.34
C SER A 35 20.98 -9.10 -6.65
N VAL A 36 21.76 -8.45 -5.77
CA VAL A 36 22.31 -7.11 -6.00
C VAL A 36 23.12 -7.05 -7.29
N GLU A 37 23.90 -8.12 -7.59
CA GLU A 37 24.65 -8.24 -8.83
C GLU A 37 23.74 -8.21 -10.08
N SER A 38 22.60 -8.89 -10.02
CA SER A 38 21.63 -8.89 -11.13
C SER A 38 20.98 -7.52 -11.32
N ILE A 39 20.71 -6.79 -10.24
CA ILE A 39 20.18 -5.43 -10.26
C ILE A 39 21.21 -4.48 -10.88
N THR A 40 22.45 -4.49 -10.38
CA THR A 40 23.50 -3.57 -10.85
C THR A 40 23.87 -3.80 -12.30
N ARG A 41 23.99 -5.07 -12.73
CA ARG A 41 24.22 -5.44 -14.12
C ARG A 41 23.08 -4.95 -15.03
N ARG A 42 21.83 -5.15 -14.63
CA ARG A 42 20.66 -4.71 -15.41
C ARG A 42 20.54 -3.18 -15.45
N ALA A 43 20.84 -2.50 -14.34
CA ALA A 43 20.88 -1.05 -14.24
C ALA A 43 22.11 -0.42 -14.90
N ARG A 44 23.10 -1.21 -15.32
CA ARG A 44 24.38 -0.75 -15.89
C ARG A 44 25.13 0.22 -14.96
N ILE A 45 25.19 -0.11 -13.69
CA ILE A 45 25.92 0.65 -12.67
C ILE A 45 26.94 -0.24 -11.97
N ALA A 46 27.96 0.38 -11.37
CA ALA A 46 28.90 -0.33 -10.50
C ALA A 46 28.22 -0.81 -9.21
N LYS A 47 28.66 -1.92 -8.63
CA LYS A 47 28.14 -2.46 -7.36
C LYS A 47 28.25 -1.46 -6.22
N GLY A 48 29.36 -0.70 -6.16
CA GLY A 48 29.53 0.39 -5.19
C GLY A 48 28.49 1.50 -5.34
N THR A 49 28.02 1.77 -6.58
CA THR A 49 26.94 2.75 -6.79
C THR A 49 25.64 2.30 -6.13
N PHE A 50 25.31 1.01 -6.18
CA PHE A 50 24.13 0.48 -5.48
C PHE A 50 24.25 0.70 -3.97
N TYR A 51 25.39 0.35 -3.38
CA TYR A 51 25.63 0.48 -1.93
C TYR A 51 25.69 1.93 -1.43
N ASN A 52 25.89 2.91 -2.30
CA ASN A 52 25.73 4.31 -1.95
C ASN A 52 24.27 4.73 -1.70
N PHE A 53 23.29 3.91 -2.10
CA PHE A 53 21.86 4.19 -1.98
C PHE A 53 21.11 3.20 -1.10
N PHE A 54 21.50 1.94 -1.08
CA PHE A 54 20.83 0.82 -0.40
C PHE A 54 21.85 -0.14 0.17
N GLU A 55 21.77 -0.49 1.44
CA GLU A 55 22.68 -1.45 2.07
C GLU A 55 22.41 -2.89 1.58
N LYS A 56 21.13 -3.21 1.30
CA LYS A 56 20.66 -4.52 0.85
C LYS A 56 19.44 -4.39 -0.05
N LYS A 57 19.07 -5.50 -0.72
CA LYS A 57 17.92 -5.50 -1.65
C LYS A 57 16.58 -5.24 -0.94
N GLU A 58 16.47 -5.60 0.33
CA GLU A 58 15.30 -5.33 1.18
C GLU A 58 15.03 -3.83 1.33
N ASP A 59 16.08 -3.01 1.37
CA ASP A 59 15.94 -1.55 1.52
C ASP A 59 15.32 -0.91 0.27
N VAL A 60 15.48 -1.56 -0.89
CA VAL A 60 14.79 -1.12 -2.11
C VAL A 60 13.29 -1.30 -1.99
N LEU A 61 12.82 -2.41 -1.38
CA LEU A 61 11.39 -2.62 -1.11
C LEU A 61 10.86 -1.60 -0.09
N LEU A 62 11.61 -1.33 0.96
CA LEU A 62 11.22 -0.34 1.97
C LEU A 62 11.11 1.05 1.35
N TYR A 63 12.10 1.46 0.56
CA TYR A 63 12.08 2.73 -0.15
C TYR A 63 10.91 2.83 -1.14
N PHE A 64 10.59 1.74 -1.87
CA PHE A 64 9.41 1.68 -2.72
C PHE A 64 8.15 1.95 -1.91
N LEU A 65 7.98 1.24 -0.80
CA LEU A 65 6.79 1.35 0.04
C LEU A 65 6.64 2.76 0.63
N ASP A 66 7.68 3.32 1.21
CA ASP A 66 7.65 4.68 1.78
C ASP A 66 7.22 5.71 0.74
N ARG A 67 7.79 5.62 -0.47
CA ARG A 67 7.43 6.51 -1.58
C ARG A 67 5.98 6.35 -2.03
N GLU A 68 5.50 5.12 -2.17
CA GLU A 68 4.14 4.88 -2.66
C GLU A 68 3.09 5.16 -1.58
N TYR A 69 3.42 5.03 -0.30
CA TYR A 69 2.59 5.51 0.80
C TYR A 69 2.45 7.03 0.75
N SER A 70 3.53 7.78 0.64
CA SER A 70 3.47 9.25 0.52
C SER A 70 2.57 9.69 -0.64
N LYS A 71 2.67 9.05 -1.81
CA LYS A 71 1.79 9.35 -2.95
C LYS A 71 0.32 9.02 -2.67
N SER A 72 0.07 7.93 -1.92
CA SER A 72 -1.29 7.57 -1.53
C SER A 72 -1.89 8.63 -0.61
N GLU A 73 -1.11 9.07 0.38
CA GLU A 73 -1.50 10.12 1.33
C GLU A 73 -1.77 11.45 0.62
N GLU A 74 -0.89 11.90 -0.27
CA GLU A 74 -1.09 13.10 -1.08
C GLU A 74 -2.36 13.01 -1.96
N GLU A 75 -2.65 11.82 -2.53
CA GLU A 75 -3.88 11.63 -3.31
C GLU A 75 -5.12 11.67 -2.44
N ILE A 76 -5.08 11.07 -1.25
CA ILE A 76 -6.16 11.08 -0.28
C ILE A 76 -6.43 12.51 0.19
N GLU A 77 -5.42 13.22 0.67
CA GLU A 77 -5.54 14.62 1.15
C GLU A 77 -6.16 15.53 0.09
N ARG A 78 -5.72 15.42 -1.16
CA ARG A 78 -6.24 16.23 -2.27
C ARG A 78 -7.71 15.97 -2.58
N LYS A 79 -8.21 14.75 -2.35
CA LYS A 79 -9.56 14.32 -2.71
C LYS A 79 -10.52 14.28 -1.52
N LEU A 80 -9.98 14.31 -0.31
CA LEU A 80 -10.77 14.28 0.91
C LEU A 80 -11.55 15.60 1.05
N ASN A 81 -12.83 15.49 1.36
CA ASN A 81 -13.66 16.65 1.70
C ASN A 81 -14.60 16.32 2.88
N SER A 82 -15.09 17.37 3.55
CA SER A 82 -15.90 17.24 4.76
C SER A 82 -17.31 16.68 4.56
N GLN A 83 -17.77 16.59 3.32
CA GLN A 83 -19.12 16.07 2.99
C GLN A 83 -19.12 14.57 2.70
N GLN A 84 -17.95 13.96 2.56
CA GLN A 84 -17.84 12.52 2.32
C GLN A 84 -18.23 11.73 3.57
N THR A 85 -19.07 10.71 3.36
CA THR A 85 -19.38 9.74 4.41
C THR A 85 -18.16 8.92 4.81
N PHE A 86 -18.25 8.22 5.95
CA PHE A 86 -17.19 7.30 6.37
C PHE A 86 -16.84 6.27 5.27
N ILE A 87 -17.87 5.70 4.63
CA ILE A 87 -17.64 4.68 3.60
C ILE A 87 -16.95 5.26 2.36
N ASP A 88 -17.23 6.51 1.98
CA ASP A 88 -16.57 7.19 0.86
C ASP A 88 -15.10 7.48 1.18
N GLN A 89 -14.79 7.88 2.40
CA GLN A 89 -13.42 8.12 2.86
C GLN A 89 -12.60 6.85 2.90
N VAL A 90 -13.19 5.74 3.35
CA VAL A 90 -12.56 4.42 3.34
C VAL A 90 -12.34 3.93 1.91
N GLU A 91 -13.33 4.08 1.02
CA GLU A 91 -13.19 3.71 -0.40
C GLU A 91 -12.07 4.52 -1.08
N LEU A 92 -12.00 5.83 -0.83
CA LEU A 92 -10.93 6.70 -1.33
C LEU A 92 -9.55 6.21 -0.87
N SER A 93 -9.40 5.94 0.43
CA SER A 93 -8.15 5.48 1.02
C SER A 93 -7.72 4.12 0.43
N ILE A 94 -8.61 3.14 0.42
CA ILE A 94 -8.35 1.80 -0.13
C ILE A 94 -7.98 1.89 -1.61
N THR A 95 -8.69 2.71 -2.39
CA THR A 95 -8.39 2.91 -3.81
C THR A 95 -7.00 3.48 -4.03
N ALA A 96 -6.62 4.52 -3.28
CA ALA A 96 -5.30 5.12 -3.36
C ALA A 96 -4.20 4.12 -2.99
N TYR A 97 -4.36 3.40 -1.89
CA TYR A 97 -3.37 2.39 -1.46
C TYR A 97 -3.26 1.23 -2.45
N ILE A 98 -4.36 0.68 -2.96
CA ILE A 98 -4.32 -0.39 -3.98
C ILE A 98 -3.68 0.09 -5.28
N LYS A 99 -3.94 1.33 -5.69
CA LYS A 99 -3.37 1.91 -6.90
C LYS A 99 -1.85 2.04 -6.81
N HIS A 100 -1.34 2.59 -5.72
CA HIS A 100 0.07 2.94 -5.57
C HIS A 100 0.92 1.78 -5.06
N ILE A 101 0.46 1.07 -4.02
CA ILE A 101 1.24 0.00 -3.38
C ILE A 101 1.32 -1.28 -4.23
N PHE A 102 0.28 -1.56 -5.02
CA PHE A 102 0.18 -2.78 -5.80
C PHE A 102 0.17 -2.50 -7.31
N PRO A 103 1.32 -2.13 -7.93
CA PRO A 103 1.37 -1.71 -9.33
C PRO A 103 0.94 -2.81 -10.30
N ASN A 104 1.34 -4.06 -10.06
CA ASN A 104 0.96 -5.24 -10.83
C ASN A 104 0.92 -6.48 -9.95
N ARG A 105 0.27 -7.55 -10.42
CA ARG A 105 0.08 -8.79 -9.65
C ARG A 105 1.37 -9.47 -9.22
N GLU A 106 2.33 -9.57 -10.13
CA GLU A 106 3.56 -10.32 -9.86
C GLU A 106 4.39 -9.65 -8.77
N PHE A 107 4.56 -8.34 -8.83
CA PHE A 107 5.23 -7.61 -7.76
C PHE A 107 4.41 -7.59 -6.46
N SER A 108 3.07 -7.53 -6.56
CA SER A 108 2.18 -7.59 -5.39
C SER A 108 2.30 -8.92 -4.64
N LYS A 109 2.46 -10.05 -5.34
CA LYS A 109 2.76 -11.35 -4.70
C LYS A 109 4.05 -11.28 -3.89
N VAL A 110 5.09 -10.64 -4.43
CA VAL A 110 6.35 -10.43 -3.71
C VAL A 110 6.14 -9.62 -2.45
N LEU A 111 5.46 -8.46 -2.56
CA LEU A 111 5.17 -7.60 -1.41
C LEU A 111 4.38 -8.33 -0.32
N ILE A 112 3.34 -9.05 -0.70
CA ILE A 112 2.49 -9.81 0.22
C ILE A 112 3.31 -10.88 0.92
N LYS A 113 4.08 -11.68 0.16
CA LYS A 113 4.92 -12.75 0.73
C LYS A 113 5.91 -12.21 1.76
N GLU A 114 6.59 -11.12 1.42
CA GLU A 114 7.61 -10.52 2.29
C GLU A 114 7.00 -9.83 3.53
N ARG A 115 5.72 -9.52 3.52
CA ARG A 115 5.05 -8.76 4.58
C ARG A 115 4.12 -9.57 5.47
N ILE A 116 3.43 -10.59 4.94
CA ILE A 116 2.44 -11.36 5.72
C ILE A 116 3.06 -11.93 6.99
N GLY A 117 4.26 -12.52 6.92
CA GLY A 117 4.96 -13.06 8.09
C GLY A 117 5.43 -12.00 9.11
N LYS A 118 5.25 -10.71 8.79
CA LYS A 118 5.66 -9.58 9.64
C LYS A 118 4.47 -8.81 10.19
N ILE A 119 3.23 -9.18 9.80
CA ILE A 119 2.00 -8.59 10.34
C ILE A 119 1.94 -8.86 11.84
N GLY A 120 1.69 -7.83 12.64
CA GLY A 120 1.61 -7.93 14.09
C GLY A 120 2.95 -8.05 14.82
N SER A 121 4.09 -8.14 14.12
CA SER A 121 5.41 -8.26 14.75
C SER A 121 5.96 -6.96 15.36
N GLY A 122 5.28 -5.82 15.18
CA GLY A 122 5.74 -4.49 15.58
C GLY A 122 6.93 -3.95 14.76
N LYS A 123 7.48 -4.75 13.85
CA LYS A 123 8.64 -4.38 13.01
C LYS A 123 8.23 -3.69 11.70
N ASN A 124 6.95 -3.59 11.43
CA ASN A 124 6.43 -3.10 10.15
C ASN A 124 5.86 -1.69 10.31
N LYS A 125 6.72 -0.66 10.20
CA LYS A 125 6.29 0.76 10.28
C LYS A 125 5.19 1.11 9.26
N ASN A 126 5.18 0.44 8.11
CA ASN A 126 4.26 0.73 7.02
C ASN A 126 2.86 0.12 7.19
N GLU A 127 2.72 -0.89 8.08
CA GLU A 127 1.41 -1.40 8.50
C GLU A 127 0.63 -0.34 9.27
N SER A 128 1.37 0.59 9.91
CA SER A 128 0.79 1.68 10.68
C SER A 128 0.09 2.74 9.81
N HIS A 129 0.52 3.01 8.58
CA HIS A 129 -0.04 4.11 7.76
C HIS A 129 -1.53 3.90 7.41
N LEU A 130 -1.89 2.76 6.77
CA LEU A 130 -3.29 2.46 6.47
C LEU A 130 -4.12 2.29 7.74
N MET A 131 -3.61 1.58 8.74
CA MET A 131 -4.31 1.40 10.01
C MET A 131 -4.51 2.73 10.75
N GLN A 132 -3.55 3.63 10.71
CA GLN A 132 -3.66 4.97 11.29
C GLN A 132 -4.71 5.81 10.55
N ALA A 133 -4.68 5.82 9.21
CA ALA A 133 -5.67 6.52 8.39
C ALA A 133 -7.09 5.99 8.65
N LEU A 134 -7.27 4.67 8.71
CA LEU A 134 -8.55 4.05 9.05
C LEU A 134 -9.02 4.41 10.46
N SER A 135 -8.13 4.36 11.46
CA SER A 135 -8.45 4.72 12.84
C SER A 135 -8.93 6.18 12.94
N GLN A 136 -8.23 7.11 12.31
CA GLN A 136 -8.60 8.52 12.25
C GLN A 136 -9.96 8.71 11.56
N SER A 137 -10.20 8.05 10.43
CA SER A 137 -11.49 8.11 9.72
C SER A 137 -12.64 7.57 10.57
N ILE A 138 -12.43 6.49 11.34
CA ILE A 138 -13.43 5.95 12.27
C ILE A 138 -13.73 6.94 13.39
N ASP A 139 -12.72 7.56 13.98
CA ASP A 139 -12.90 8.51 15.07
C ASP A 139 -13.63 9.79 14.59
N MET A 140 -13.33 10.26 13.39
CA MET A 140 -14.06 11.34 12.73
C MET A 140 -15.52 10.96 12.44
N ALA A 141 -15.76 9.73 11.98
CA ALA A 141 -17.13 9.23 11.73
C ALA A 141 -17.95 9.11 13.01
N LYS A 142 -17.32 8.78 14.14
CA LYS A 142 -17.98 8.83 15.46
C LYS A 142 -18.39 10.26 15.85
N GLN A 143 -17.51 11.25 15.62
CA GLN A 143 -17.84 12.67 15.89
C GLN A 143 -19.01 13.14 15.03
N ARG A 144 -19.12 12.67 13.78
CA ARG A 144 -20.24 12.94 12.88
C ARG A 144 -21.48 12.08 13.15
N LYS A 145 -21.44 11.18 14.14
CA LYS A 145 -22.52 10.23 14.49
C LYS A 145 -22.87 9.22 13.38
N GLU A 146 -21.96 9.00 12.43
CA GLU A 146 -22.09 7.95 11.41
C GLU A 146 -21.79 6.56 11.99
N ILE A 147 -20.93 6.50 13.01
CA ILE A 147 -20.58 5.28 13.75
C ILE A 147 -20.89 5.51 15.23
N SER A 148 -21.45 4.51 15.90
CA SER A 148 -21.73 4.59 17.33
C SER A 148 -20.44 4.78 18.14
N HIS A 149 -20.48 5.64 19.17
CA HIS A 149 -19.38 5.84 20.11
C HIS A 149 -18.99 4.60 20.88
N THR A 150 -19.90 3.61 21.01
CA THR A 150 -19.64 2.34 21.68
C THR A 150 -18.75 1.39 20.87
N VAL A 151 -18.61 1.61 19.56
CA VAL A 151 -17.75 0.80 18.68
C VAL A 151 -16.30 0.99 19.07
N ASN A 152 -15.57 -0.10 19.28
CA ASN A 152 -14.14 -0.03 19.54
C ASN A 152 -13.38 0.30 18.25
N THR A 153 -12.77 1.48 18.16
CA THR A 153 -12.03 1.98 16.98
C THR A 153 -10.97 0.99 16.53
N ARG A 154 -10.16 0.49 17.46
CA ARG A 154 -9.08 -0.46 17.15
C ARG A 154 -9.63 -1.73 16.51
N ARG A 155 -10.68 -2.32 17.07
CA ARG A 155 -11.28 -3.56 16.56
C ARG A 155 -11.86 -3.37 15.16
N LEU A 156 -12.57 -2.27 14.93
CA LEU A 156 -13.10 -1.97 13.60
C LEU A 156 -11.97 -1.73 12.60
N THR A 157 -10.90 -1.04 12.99
CA THR A 157 -9.69 -0.87 12.16
C THR A 157 -9.08 -2.21 11.78
N GLU A 158 -8.88 -3.12 12.76
CA GLU A 158 -8.34 -4.45 12.54
C GLU A 158 -9.21 -5.28 11.58
N MET A 159 -10.55 -5.20 11.69
CA MET A 159 -11.50 -5.88 10.81
C MET A 159 -11.40 -5.37 9.36
N ILE A 160 -11.41 -4.04 9.18
CA ILE A 160 -11.31 -3.43 7.84
C ILE A 160 -9.94 -3.78 7.20
N PHE A 161 -8.86 -3.72 7.98
CA PHE A 161 -7.53 -4.06 7.50
C PHE A 161 -7.41 -5.55 7.12
N ALA A 162 -8.04 -6.44 7.87
CA ALA A 162 -8.09 -7.87 7.54
C ALA A 162 -8.83 -8.13 6.22
N LEU A 163 -9.99 -7.47 6.01
CA LEU A 163 -10.74 -7.54 4.74
C LEU A 163 -9.90 -7.00 3.58
N TYR A 164 -9.31 -5.82 3.74
CA TYR A 164 -8.41 -5.25 2.74
C TYR A 164 -7.30 -6.24 2.34
N THR A 165 -6.62 -6.82 3.32
CA THR A 165 -5.52 -7.77 3.08
C THR A 165 -6.02 -9.00 2.34
N MET A 166 -7.13 -9.60 2.77
CA MET A 166 -7.72 -10.78 2.13
C MET A 166 -8.11 -10.51 0.68
N TYR A 167 -8.80 -9.41 0.40
CA TYR A 167 -9.25 -9.10 -0.97
C TYR A 167 -8.08 -8.74 -1.89
N VAL A 168 -7.02 -8.08 -1.38
CA VAL A 168 -5.79 -7.85 -2.14
C VAL A 168 -5.12 -9.19 -2.48
N ILE A 169 -5.08 -10.15 -1.56
CA ILE A 169 -4.59 -11.52 -1.83
C ILE A 169 -5.43 -12.20 -2.92
N TYR A 170 -6.76 -12.09 -2.87
CA TYR A 170 -7.65 -12.65 -3.88
C TYR A 170 -7.41 -12.03 -5.26
N TRP A 171 -7.23 -10.71 -5.33
CA TRP A 171 -6.87 -10.05 -6.57
C TRP A 171 -5.51 -10.49 -7.09
N THR A 172 -4.47 -10.58 -6.23
CA THR A 172 -3.13 -11.00 -6.65
C THR A 172 -3.10 -12.44 -7.16
N ASN A 173 -3.93 -13.32 -6.62
CA ASN A 173 -4.05 -14.71 -7.05
C ASN A 173 -5.03 -14.92 -8.22
N GLY A 174 -5.69 -13.86 -8.69
CA GLY A 174 -6.55 -13.91 -9.88
C GLY A 174 -8.00 -14.33 -9.62
N PHE A 175 -8.41 -14.57 -8.37
CA PHE A 175 -9.82 -14.80 -8.01
C PHE A 175 -10.65 -13.55 -8.32
N ILE A 176 -10.13 -12.37 -8.03
CA ILE A 176 -10.71 -11.08 -8.43
C ILE A 176 -9.98 -10.56 -9.66
N LYS A 177 -10.73 -10.16 -10.69
CA LYS A 177 -10.13 -9.85 -12.01
C LYS A 177 -9.44 -8.48 -12.04
N THR A 178 -10.05 -7.45 -11.48
CA THR A 178 -9.54 -6.09 -11.55
C THR A 178 -9.34 -5.48 -10.16
N LYS A 179 -8.51 -4.43 -10.07
CA LYS A 179 -8.38 -3.65 -8.83
C LYS A 179 -9.69 -2.95 -8.47
N LYS A 180 -10.47 -2.53 -9.47
CA LYS A 180 -11.79 -1.93 -9.27
C LYS A 180 -12.73 -2.89 -8.58
N ASP A 181 -12.79 -4.14 -9.04
CA ASP A 181 -13.62 -5.17 -8.40
C ASP A 181 -13.13 -5.48 -6.99
N CYS A 182 -11.81 -5.46 -6.76
CA CYS A 182 -11.23 -5.64 -5.43
C CYS A 182 -11.71 -4.55 -4.46
N VAL A 183 -11.67 -3.28 -4.87
CA VAL A 183 -12.19 -2.16 -4.08
C VAL A 183 -13.69 -2.31 -3.82
N ALA A 184 -14.48 -2.67 -4.84
CA ALA A 184 -15.91 -2.88 -4.71
C ALA A 184 -16.26 -3.97 -3.69
N CYS A 185 -15.58 -5.13 -3.74
CA CYS A 185 -15.76 -6.21 -2.77
C CYS A 185 -15.42 -5.78 -1.34
N ILE A 186 -14.33 -5.00 -1.17
CA ILE A 186 -13.96 -4.47 0.16
C ILE A 186 -15.04 -3.53 0.67
N LYS A 187 -15.50 -2.60 -0.17
CA LYS A 187 -16.56 -1.66 0.18
C LYS A 187 -17.83 -2.38 0.62
N GLU A 188 -18.29 -3.35 -0.17
CA GLU A 188 -19.47 -4.16 0.13
C GLU A 188 -19.33 -4.90 1.48
N ALA A 189 -18.19 -5.54 1.71
CA ALA A 189 -17.93 -6.23 2.98
C ALA A 189 -17.93 -5.28 4.18
N ILE A 190 -17.41 -4.05 4.03
CA ILE A 190 -17.47 -3.03 5.08
C ILE A 190 -18.91 -2.57 5.32
N GLN A 191 -19.73 -2.43 4.27
CA GLN A 191 -21.13 -2.10 4.40
C GLN A 191 -21.89 -3.16 5.21
N TYR A 192 -21.63 -4.45 4.98
CA TYR A 192 -22.20 -5.53 5.81
C TYR A 192 -21.79 -5.42 7.29
N ILE A 193 -20.55 -5.05 7.58
CA ILE A 193 -20.11 -4.81 8.97
C ILE A 193 -20.88 -3.63 9.60
N LEU A 194 -21.05 -2.53 8.85
CA LEU A 194 -21.66 -1.31 9.39
C LEU A 194 -23.18 -1.43 9.57
N HIS A 195 -23.85 -2.11 8.67
CA HIS A 195 -25.32 -2.23 8.71
C HIS A 195 -25.80 -3.53 9.40
N GLY A 196 -24.89 -4.44 9.70
CA GLY A 196 -25.21 -5.78 10.17
C GLY A 196 -25.71 -6.70 9.06
N ILE A 197 -25.82 -7.99 9.36
CA ILE A 197 -26.31 -9.05 8.45
C ILE A 197 -27.55 -9.74 8.99
N THR A 198 -28.02 -9.33 10.17
CA THR A 198 -29.27 -9.86 10.74
C THR A 198 -30.45 -9.20 10.04
N ALA A 199 -31.43 -10.00 9.62
CA ALA A 199 -32.71 -9.48 9.18
C ALA A 199 -33.30 -8.60 10.29
N SER A 200 -33.65 -7.37 9.96
CA SER A 200 -34.45 -6.57 10.89
C SER A 200 -35.69 -7.38 11.24
N THR A 201 -35.83 -7.77 12.49
CA THR A 201 -37.08 -8.34 12.96
C THR A 201 -38.16 -7.26 12.76
N PRO A 202 -39.24 -7.56 12.04
CA PRO A 202 -40.31 -6.59 11.80
C PRO A 202 -40.95 -6.08 13.07
#